data_875853277d4d03124f65d6a86991dbef
#
_entry.id   875853277d4d03124f65d6a86991dbef
#
_cell.length_a   1.000
_cell.length_b   1.000
_cell.length_c   1.000
_cell.angle_alpha   90.00
_cell.angle_beta   90.00
_cell.angle_gamma   90.00
#
_symmetry.space_group_name_H-M   'P 1'
#
loop_
_entity.id
_entity.type
_entity.pdbx_description
1 polymer ?
#
loop_
_entity_poly.entity_id
_entity_poly.type
_entity_poly.pdbx_seq_one_letter_code
_entity_poly.pdbx_strand_id
1 'polypeptide(L)'
;VIADIAREMGILVVAVVTLPFSFEMQKRFLTAQDGIARLKDNVDALLVVENDRLLGLADEKLRLVDAYQMVDEVLRQAVQGVTDLIVKPGVINLDFADIKTVMRNAGSAIMGIGVGEGESRAELAAKAAIKSPLMSIPMQGAKGILFNVTTGSDVTLAEMARAAEVIKSTADPTAE
;
A
#
# COMPACT_ATOMS: atom_id res chain seq x y z
N VAL A 1 6.27 19.40 -10.29
CA VAL A 1 5.41 20.20 -11.22
C VAL A 1 3.97 19.72 -11.16
N ILE A 2 3.65 18.48 -11.60
CA ILE A 2 2.24 18.00 -11.60
C ILE A 2 1.69 17.93 -10.17
N ALA A 3 2.45 17.39 -9.22
CA ALA A 3 2.06 17.29 -7.81
C ALA A 3 1.84 18.68 -7.19
N ASP A 4 2.71 19.66 -7.51
CA ASP A 4 2.59 21.04 -7.02
C ASP A 4 1.29 21.67 -7.49
N ILE A 5 0.99 21.56 -8.79
CA ILE A 5 -0.23 22.12 -9.38
C ILE A 5 -1.47 21.47 -8.74
N ALA A 6 -1.49 20.15 -8.60
CA ALA A 6 -2.61 19.44 -7.99
C ALA A 6 -2.82 19.86 -6.52
N ARG A 7 -1.72 20.05 -5.78
CA ARG A 7 -1.75 20.49 -4.39
C ARG A 7 -2.25 21.93 -4.25
N GLU A 8 -1.82 22.85 -5.14
CA GLU A 8 -2.32 24.23 -5.22
C GLU A 8 -3.83 24.27 -5.50
N MET A 9 -4.34 23.33 -6.27
CA MET A 9 -5.78 23.15 -6.53
C MET A 9 -6.54 22.50 -5.37
N GLY A 10 -5.88 22.13 -4.27
CA GLY A 10 -6.50 21.44 -3.11
C GLY A 10 -6.86 19.98 -3.37
N ILE A 11 -6.33 19.39 -4.44
CA ILE A 11 -6.53 17.98 -4.80
C ILE A 11 -5.65 17.10 -3.89
N LEU A 12 -6.19 15.96 -3.43
CA LEU A 12 -5.40 14.96 -2.72
C LEU A 12 -4.40 14.31 -3.69
N VAL A 13 -3.12 14.35 -3.33
CA VAL A 13 -2.05 13.80 -4.17
C VAL A 13 -1.41 12.61 -3.46
N VAL A 14 -1.61 11.44 -4.03
CA VAL A 14 -0.96 10.20 -3.57
C VAL A 14 0.06 9.78 -4.64
N ALA A 15 1.31 9.63 -4.23
CA ALA A 15 2.37 9.17 -5.12
C ALA A 15 2.76 7.73 -4.80
N VAL A 16 2.94 6.93 -5.83
CA VAL A 16 3.46 5.56 -5.74
C VAL A 16 4.72 5.49 -6.59
N VAL A 17 5.83 5.12 -5.98
CA VAL A 17 7.14 5.07 -6.63
C VAL A 17 7.90 3.83 -6.21
N THR A 18 8.89 3.43 -7.01
CA THR A 18 9.77 2.31 -6.69
C THR A 18 11.20 2.77 -6.49
N LEU A 19 11.94 2.05 -5.64
CA LEU A 19 13.39 2.09 -5.60
C LEU A 19 13.95 1.06 -6.59
N PRO A 20 15.03 1.40 -7.31
CA PRO A 20 15.66 0.47 -8.25
C PRO A 20 16.19 -0.78 -7.53
N PHE A 21 16.34 -1.86 -8.28
CA PHE A 21 17.01 -3.05 -7.78
C PHE A 21 18.48 -2.75 -7.44
N SER A 22 19.04 -3.46 -6.48
CA SER A 22 20.44 -3.31 -6.05
C SER A 22 21.46 -3.55 -7.18
N PHE A 23 21.14 -4.47 -8.11
CA PHE A 23 21.99 -4.72 -9.28
C PHE A 23 22.01 -3.57 -10.31
N GLU A 24 21.11 -2.60 -10.21
CA GLU A 24 21.09 -1.40 -11.07
C GLU A 24 22.12 -0.33 -10.64
N MET A 25 22.90 -0.63 -9.64
CA MET A 25 24.02 0.15 -9.11
C MET A 25 23.62 1.40 -8.30
N GLN A 26 24.56 1.77 -7.43
CA GLN A 26 24.38 2.82 -6.39
C GLN A 26 24.00 4.20 -6.97
N LYS A 27 24.49 4.54 -8.16
CA LYS A 27 24.18 5.85 -8.79
C LYS A 27 22.69 6.00 -9.05
N ARG A 28 22.01 4.95 -9.55
CA ARG A 28 20.55 4.97 -9.76
C ARG A 28 19.81 5.05 -8.44
N PHE A 29 20.24 4.29 -7.44
CA PHE A 29 19.65 4.32 -6.11
C PHE A 29 19.71 5.73 -5.49
N LEU A 30 20.87 6.40 -5.52
CA LEU A 30 21.01 7.75 -5.00
C LEU A 30 20.15 8.77 -5.77
N THR A 31 20.05 8.63 -7.08
CA THR A 31 19.18 9.48 -7.91
C THR A 31 17.70 9.28 -7.54
N ALA A 32 17.28 8.03 -7.30
CA ALA A 32 15.93 7.71 -6.87
C ALA A 32 15.62 8.28 -5.49
N GLN A 33 16.56 8.15 -4.54
CA GLN A 33 16.41 8.73 -3.20
C GLN A 33 16.26 10.27 -3.22
N ASP A 34 17.07 10.96 -4.02
CA ASP A 34 16.94 12.41 -4.19
C ASP A 34 15.58 12.79 -4.81
N GLY A 35 15.12 12.02 -5.80
CA GLY A 35 13.78 12.19 -6.39
C GLY A 35 12.67 11.99 -5.37
N ILE A 36 12.76 10.95 -4.54
CA ILE A 36 11.82 10.64 -3.46
C ILE A 36 11.78 11.77 -2.43
N ALA A 37 12.95 12.27 -2.00
CA ALA A 37 13.03 13.36 -1.05
C ALA A 37 12.32 14.62 -1.55
N ARG A 38 12.55 15.00 -2.80
CA ARG A 38 11.86 16.14 -3.44
C ARG A 38 10.37 15.93 -3.65
N LEU A 39 9.96 14.69 -3.95
CA LEU A 39 8.55 14.36 -4.17
C LEU A 39 7.76 14.39 -2.86
N LYS A 40 8.37 13.94 -1.76
CA LYS A 40 7.73 13.84 -0.44
C LYS A 40 7.14 15.18 0.04
N ASP A 41 7.78 16.28 -0.26
CA ASP A 41 7.34 17.62 0.16
C ASP A 41 6.14 18.13 -0.68
N ASN A 42 5.88 17.48 -1.82
CA ASN A 42 4.90 17.92 -2.80
C ASN A 42 3.68 16.98 -2.93
N VAL A 43 3.58 15.97 -2.07
CA VAL A 43 2.46 15.01 -2.07
C VAL A 43 1.88 14.89 -0.66
N ASP A 44 0.62 14.45 -0.57
CA ASP A 44 -0.05 14.20 0.71
C ASP A 44 0.38 12.86 1.30
N ALA A 45 0.47 11.83 0.45
CA ALA A 45 0.92 10.50 0.82
C ALA A 45 1.92 9.96 -0.23
N LEU A 46 2.99 9.35 0.23
CA LEU A 46 4.04 8.77 -0.62
C LEU A 46 4.23 7.30 -0.27
N LEU A 47 3.90 6.43 -1.20
CA LEU A 47 4.14 4.99 -1.14
C LEU A 47 5.44 4.68 -1.88
N VAL A 48 6.41 4.11 -1.18
CA VAL A 48 7.70 3.69 -1.76
C VAL A 48 7.79 2.17 -1.73
N VAL A 49 7.95 1.55 -2.89
CA VAL A 49 8.14 0.11 -3.03
C VAL A 49 9.63 -0.19 -3.26
N GLU A 50 10.19 -1.05 -2.43
CA GLU A 50 11.58 -1.50 -2.58
C GLU A 50 11.61 -2.73 -3.50
N ASN A 51 12.13 -2.58 -4.73
CA ASN A 51 12.15 -3.67 -5.71
C ASN A 51 12.90 -4.91 -5.19
N ASP A 52 13.95 -4.75 -4.40
CA ASP A 52 14.73 -5.87 -3.85
C ASP A 52 13.88 -6.80 -2.95
N ARG A 53 12.83 -6.31 -2.32
CA ARG A 53 11.93 -7.15 -1.52
C ARG A 53 11.16 -8.15 -2.37
N LEU A 54 10.89 -7.80 -3.62
CA LEU A 54 10.22 -8.70 -4.56
C LEU A 54 11.13 -9.86 -4.97
N LEU A 55 12.46 -9.63 -5.03
CA LEU A 55 13.42 -10.70 -5.32
C LEU A 55 13.43 -11.77 -4.21
N GLY A 56 13.19 -11.38 -2.96
CA GLY A 56 13.11 -12.32 -1.84
C GLY A 56 11.94 -13.31 -1.90
N LEU A 57 10.95 -13.03 -2.76
CA LEU A 57 9.78 -13.90 -3.00
C LEU A 57 9.92 -14.74 -4.27
N ALA A 58 10.94 -14.46 -5.05
CA ALA A 58 11.13 -15.05 -6.37
C ALA A 58 12.00 -16.33 -6.30
N ASP A 59 11.76 -17.25 -7.23
CA ASP A 59 12.63 -18.38 -7.46
C ASP A 59 14.00 -17.90 -7.98
N GLU A 60 15.09 -18.60 -7.65
CA GLU A 60 16.44 -18.33 -8.15
C GLU A 60 16.55 -18.33 -9.70
N LYS A 61 15.55 -18.90 -10.38
CA LYS A 61 15.44 -18.95 -11.84
C LYS A 61 14.67 -17.80 -12.45
N LEU A 62 14.29 -16.77 -11.66
CA LEU A 62 13.52 -15.63 -12.17
C LEU A 62 14.30 -14.89 -13.27
N ARG A 63 13.67 -14.73 -14.44
CA ARG A 63 14.26 -13.96 -15.53
C ARG A 63 14.17 -12.46 -15.21
N LEU A 64 15.12 -11.68 -15.70
CA LEU A 64 15.15 -10.23 -15.52
C LEU A 64 13.85 -9.55 -15.97
N VAL A 65 13.28 -9.98 -17.09
CA VAL A 65 12.01 -9.44 -17.61
C VAL A 65 10.87 -9.70 -16.65
N ASP A 66 10.82 -10.90 -16.06
CA ASP A 66 9.77 -11.27 -15.12
C ASP A 66 9.90 -10.46 -13.80
N ALA A 67 11.13 -10.16 -13.38
CA ALA A 67 11.37 -9.29 -12.22
C ALA A 67 10.78 -7.88 -12.43
N TYR A 68 10.98 -7.27 -13.59
CA TYR A 68 10.37 -5.98 -13.90
C TYR A 68 8.85 -6.07 -14.05
N GLN A 69 8.30 -7.14 -14.60
CA GLN A 69 6.85 -7.37 -14.64
C GLN A 69 6.25 -7.50 -13.25
N MET A 70 6.96 -8.10 -12.29
CA MET A 70 6.51 -8.13 -10.89
C MET A 70 6.44 -6.72 -10.29
N VAL A 71 7.41 -5.85 -10.58
CA VAL A 71 7.38 -4.44 -10.14
C VAL A 71 6.18 -3.71 -10.73
N ASP A 72 5.94 -3.87 -12.04
CA ASP A 72 4.81 -3.25 -12.72
C ASP A 72 3.47 -3.71 -12.13
N GLU A 73 3.34 -5.00 -11.83
CA GLU A 73 2.13 -5.56 -11.22
C GLU A 73 1.91 -5.00 -9.79
N VAL A 74 2.96 -4.86 -9.02
CA VAL A 74 2.93 -4.27 -7.68
C VAL A 74 2.50 -2.81 -7.73
N LEU A 75 3.05 -2.02 -8.66
CA LEU A 75 2.63 -0.63 -8.88
C LEU A 75 1.17 -0.55 -9.32
N ARG A 76 0.75 -1.42 -10.23
CA ARG A 76 -0.64 -1.51 -10.67
C ARG A 76 -1.58 -1.80 -9.50
N GLN A 77 -1.24 -2.77 -8.66
CA GLN A 77 -2.01 -3.13 -7.47
C GLN A 77 -2.07 -1.96 -6.47
N ALA A 78 -0.97 -1.24 -6.27
CA ALA A 78 -0.92 -0.10 -5.39
C ALA A 78 -1.86 1.01 -5.85
N VAL A 79 -1.78 1.41 -7.11
CA VAL A 79 -2.66 2.43 -7.69
C VAL A 79 -4.11 1.96 -7.69
N GLN A 80 -4.37 0.71 -8.07
CA GLN A 80 -5.71 0.15 -8.07
C GLN A 80 -6.31 0.08 -6.67
N GLY A 81 -5.54 -0.35 -5.66
CA GLY A 81 -6.00 -0.43 -4.28
C GLY A 81 -6.50 0.93 -3.76
N VAL A 82 -5.73 2.00 -3.99
CA VAL A 82 -6.16 3.37 -3.62
C VAL A 82 -7.37 3.81 -4.44
N THR A 83 -7.41 3.52 -5.74
CA THR A 83 -8.53 3.89 -6.61
C THR A 83 -9.80 3.13 -6.23
N ASP A 84 -9.69 1.85 -5.92
CA ASP A 84 -10.82 1.00 -5.54
C ASP A 84 -11.51 1.50 -4.26
N LEU A 85 -10.76 2.06 -3.30
CA LEU A 85 -11.32 2.69 -2.11
C LEU A 85 -12.28 3.85 -2.45
N ILE A 86 -12.03 4.54 -3.57
CA ILE A 86 -12.77 5.74 -3.96
C ILE A 86 -13.93 5.38 -4.91
N VAL A 87 -13.70 4.43 -5.82
CA VAL A 87 -14.59 4.20 -6.98
C VAL A 87 -15.52 3.01 -6.78
N LYS A 88 -15.09 1.99 -6.05
CA LYS A 88 -15.91 0.78 -5.86
C LYS A 88 -16.83 0.91 -4.66
N PRO A 89 -18.17 0.88 -4.84
CA PRO A 89 -19.08 0.83 -3.72
C PRO A 89 -18.93 -0.51 -2.99
N GLY A 90 -18.67 -0.47 -1.69
CA GLY A 90 -18.63 -1.63 -0.80
C GLY A 90 -19.96 -1.82 -0.05
N VAL A 91 -20.02 -2.85 0.79
CA VAL A 91 -21.14 -3.05 1.74
C VAL A 91 -21.13 -1.93 2.80
N ILE A 92 -19.96 -1.47 3.17
CA ILE A 92 -19.74 -0.28 4.00
C ILE A 92 -18.90 0.67 3.15
N ASN A 93 -19.49 1.80 2.77
CA ASN A 93 -18.77 2.81 1.98
C ASN A 93 -18.02 3.74 2.91
N LEU A 94 -16.72 3.87 2.69
CA LEU A 94 -15.94 4.98 3.23
C LEU A 94 -16.31 6.25 2.45
N ASP A 95 -16.61 7.33 3.15
CA ASP A 95 -16.74 8.62 2.50
C ASP A 95 -15.35 9.06 2.00
N PHE A 96 -15.32 9.67 0.82
CA PHE A 96 -14.08 10.26 0.30
C PHE A 96 -13.47 11.27 1.28
N ALA A 97 -14.30 11.92 2.10
CA ALA A 97 -13.86 12.81 3.16
C ALA A 97 -13.00 12.09 4.22
N ASP A 98 -13.36 10.86 4.59
CA ASP A 98 -12.61 10.05 5.56
C ASP A 98 -11.26 9.62 4.97
N ILE A 99 -11.26 9.15 3.72
CA ILE A 99 -10.03 8.81 2.99
C ILE A 99 -9.10 10.03 2.93
N LYS A 100 -9.66 11.17 2.59
CA LYS A 100 -8.92 12.43 2.49
C LYS A 100 -8.34 12.84 3.86
N THR A 101 -9.07 12.63 4.94
CA THR A 101 -8.62 12.96 6.30
C THR A 101 -7.42 12.11 6.70
N VAL A 102 -7.45 10.81 6.47
CA VAL A 102 -6.36 9.90 6.80
C VAL A 102 -5.14 10.09 5.90
N MET A 103 -5.35 10.35 4.60
CA MET A 103 -4.26 10.46 3.63
C MET A 103 -3.66 11.86 3.52
N ARG A 104 -4.36 12.90 3.94
CA ARG A 104 -3.87 14.27 3.81
C ARG A 104 -2.70 14.54 4.75
N ASN A 105 -1.58 14.98 4.19
CA ASN A 105 -0.32 15.19 4.91
C ASN A 105 0.17 13.96 5.70
N ALA A 106 -0.20 12.77 5.26
CA ALA A 106 0.24 11.52 5.87
C ALA A 106 1.75 11.27 5.72
N GLY A 107 2.37 11.91 4.72
CA GLY A 107 3.81 11.76 4.46
C GLY A 107 4.12 10.38 3.89
N SER A 108 4.77 9.51 4.67
CA SER A 108 5.07 8.14 4.21
C SER A 108 3.86 7.23 4.40
N ALA A 109 3.46 6.53 3.36
CA ALA A 109 2.40 5.55 3.37
C ALA A 109 2.97 4.15 3.08
N ILE A 110 2.32 3.14 3.64
CA ILE A 110 2.57 1.73 3.34
C ILE A 110 1.26 1.08 2.91
N MET A 111 1.36 0.05 2.11
CA MET A 111 0.20 -0.71 1.67
C MET A 111 0.48 -2.21 1.77
N GLY A 112 -0.52 -2.97 2.16
CA GLY A 112 -0.50 -4.41 2.12
C GLY A 112 -1.74 -4.96 1.42
N ILE A 113 -1.57 -5.98 0.60
CA ILE A 113 -2.66 -6.70 -0.05
C ILE A 113 -2.56 -8.16 0.36
N GLY A 114 -3.68 -8.72 0.75
CA GLY A 114 -3.77 -10.13 1.10
C GLY A 114 -5.04 -10.76 0.60
N VAL A 115 -4.94 -12.00 0.19
CA VAL A 115 -6.07 -12.84 -0.24
C VAL A 115 -6.16 -14.04 0.68
N GLY A 116 -7.36 -14.46 1.00
CA GLY A 116 -7.61 -15.64 1.83
C GLY A 116 -8.81 -16.42 1.30
N GLU A 117 -8.73 -17.74 1.43
CA GLU A 117 -9.77 -18.68 1.03
C GLU A 117 -10.06 -19.68 2.15
N GLY A 118 -11.23 -20.33 2.13
CA GLY A 118 -11.64 -21.36 3.09
C GLY A 118 -12.22 -20.80 4.40
N GLU A 119 -12.23 -21.61 5.45
CA GLU A 119 -12.91 -21.31 6.73
C GLU A 119 -12.35 -20.11 7.49
N SER A 120 -11.04 -19.83 7.38
CA SER A 120 -10.37 -18.71 8.04
C SER A 120 -9.94 -17.62 7.04
N ARG A 121 -10.64 -17.51 5.92
CA ARG A 121 -10.28 -16.64 4.78
C ARG A 121 -9.99 -15.20 5.17
N ALA A 122 -10.79 -14.60 6.01
CA ALA A 122 -10.62 -13.20 6.43
C ALA A 122 -9.35 -12.99 7.27
N GLU A 123 -9.08 -13.91 8.21
CA GLU A 123 -7.87 -13.89 9.02
C GLU A 123 -6.61 -14.17 8.18
N LEU A 124 -6.70 -15.12 7.25
CA LEU A 124 -5.60 -15.43 6.32
C LEU A 124 -5.30 -14.25 5.40
N ALA A 125 -6.33 -13.59 4.86
CA ALA A 125 -6.18 -12.38 4.05
C ALA A 125 -5.52 -11.25 4.85
N ALA A 126 -5.96 -10.99 6.07
CA ALA A 126 -5.37 -9.98 6.94
C ALA A 126 -3.89 -10.26 7.24
N LYS A 127 -3.55 -11.51 7.59
CA LYS A 127 -2.16 -11.93 7.82
C LYS A 127 -1.31 -11.82 6.55
N ALA A 128 -1.85 -12.18 5.40
CA ALA A 128 -1.17 -12.03 4.13
C ALA A 128 -0.93 -10.55 3.78
N ALA A 129 -1.90 -9.67 4.03
CA ALA A 129 -1.76 -8.24 3.83
C ALA A 129 -0.63 -7.64 4.69
N ILE A 130 -0.56 -7.99 5.97
CA ILE A 130 0.51 -7.53 6.88
C ILE A 130 1.89 -8.03 6.43
N LYS A 131 1.96 -9.21 5.84
CA LYS A 131 3.19 -9.80 5.31
C LYS A 131 3.46 -9.45 3.84
N SER A 132 2.64 -8.60 3.25
CA SER A 132 2.79 -8.22 1.85
C SER A 132 4.17 -7.62 1.58
N PRO A 133 4.82 -7.95 0.45
CA PRO A 133 6.10 -7.35 0.06
C PRO A 133 6.00 -5.84 -0.18
N LEU A 134 4.78 -5.32 -0.35
CA LEU A 134 4.49 -3.89 -0.43
C LEU A 134 4.71 -3.15 0.89
N MET A 135 4.75 -3.89 2.00
CA MET A 135 5.00 -3.35 3.33
C MET A 135 6.50 -3.12 3.53
N SER A 136 7.02 -2.00 3.01
CA SER A 136 8.44 -1.63 3.10
C SER A 136 8.89 -1.28 4.53
N ILE A 137 7.95 -0.90 5.39
CA ILE A 137 8.20 -0.51 6.78
C ILE A 137 7.24 -1.30 7.68
N PRO A 138 7.62 -1.62 8.92
CA PRO A 138 6.69 -2.21 9.87
C PRO A 138 5.49 -1.30 10.13
N MET A 139 4.30 -1.89 10.27
CA MET A 139 3.06 -1.17 10.51
C MET A 139 3.01 -0.51 11.92
N GLN A 140 3.93 -0.90 12.80
CA GLN A 140 4.11 -0.27 14.11
C GLN A 140 4.48 1.21 13.95
N GLY A 141 3.65 2.08 14.53
CA GLY A 141 3.81 3.53 14.42
C GLY A 141 2.99 4.17 13.30
N ALA A 142 2.18 3.41 12.56
CA ALA A 142 1.16 3.97 11.69
C ALA A 142 0.11 4.72 12.50
N LYS A 143 -0.14 5.98 12.15
CA LYS A 143 -1.10 6.85 12.85
C LYS A 143 -2.51 6.75 12.31
N GLY A 144 -2.66 6.38 11.03
CA GLY A 144 -3.95 6.15 10.39
C GLY A 144 -3.90 4.86 9.58
N ILE A 145 -5.00 4.12 9.59
CA ILE A 145 -5.14 2.85 8.87
C ILE A 145 -6.42 2.87 8.08
N LEU A 146 -6.28 2.69 6.77
CA LEU A 146 -7.42 2.43 5.88
C LEU A 146 -7.48 0.93 5.61
N PHE A 147 -8.58 0.33 6.02
CA PHE A 147 -8.83 -1.10 5.86
C PHE A 147 -9.99 -1.35 4.92
N ASN A 148 -9.71 -1.90 3.77
CA ASN A 148 -10.72 -2.27 2.78
C ASN A 148 -10.81 -3.79 2.63
N VAL A 149 -12.03 -4.32 2.63
CA VAL A 149 -12.30 -5.74 2.44
C VAL A 149 -13.27 -5.94 1.28
N THR A 150 -12.81 -6.65 0.27
CA THR A 150 -13.63 -7.08 -0.86
C THR A 150 -13.97 -8.56 -0.69
N THR A 151 -15.24 -8.88 -0.60
CA THR A 151 -15.72 -10.24 -0.36
C THR A 151 -16.95 -10.57 -1.19
N GLY A 152 -17.32 -11.85 -1.24
CA GLY A 152 -18.67 -12.27 -1.65
C GLY A 152 -19.72 -11.87 -0.60
N SER A 153 -21.00 -12.09 -0.96
CA SER A 153 -22.14 -11.79 -0.09
C SER A 153 -22.29 -12.71 1.12
N ASP A 154 -21.41 -13.69 1.26
CA ASP A 154 -21.43 -14.76 2.26
C ASP A 154 -20.51 -14.47 3.46
N VAL A 155 -19.81 -13.34 3.48
CA VAL A 155 -18.93 -12.95 4.60
C VAL A 155 -19.76 -12.60 5.83
N THR A 156 -19.30 -13.08 6.98
CA THR A 156 -19.96 -12.85 8.27
C THR A 156 -19.31 -11.71 9.04
N LEU A 157 -20.06 -11.06 9.92
CA LEU A 157 -19.54 -10.03 10.82
C LEU A 157 -18.40 -10.57 11.72
N ALA A 158 -18.48 -11.84 12.13
CA ALA A 158 -17.46 -12.49 12.94
C ALA A 158 -16.13 -12.67 12.18
N GLU A 159 -16.18 -12.95 10.88
CA GLU A 159 -14.98 -13.00 10.02
C GLU A 159 -14.35 -11.62 9.89
N MET A 160 -15.16 -10.59 9.68
CA MET A 160 -14.69 -9.21 9.60
C MET A 160 -14.05 -8.74 10.91
N ALA A 161 -14.67 -9.05 12.04
CA ALA A 161 -14.13 -8.72 13.35
C ALA A 161 -12.76 -9.37 13.59
N ARG A 162 -12.59 -10.65 13.23
CA ARG A 162 -11.31 -11.36 13.34
C ARG A 162 -10.23 -10.74 12.45
N ALA A 163 -10.55 -10.40 11.21
CA ALA A 163 -9.61 -9.73 10.31
C ALA A 163 -9.16 -8.37 10.87
N ALA A 164 -10.10 -7.58 11.36
CA ALA A 164 -9.82 -6.28 11.98
C ALA A 164 -8.95 -6.42 13.23
N GLU A 165 -9.17 -7.46 14.05
CA GLU A 165 -8.36 -7.75 15.24
C GLU A 165 -6.90 -8.08 14.90
N VAL A 166 -6.67 -8.86 13.83
CA VAL A 166 -5.33 -9.17 13.33
C VAL A 166 -4.59 -7.90 12.93
N ILE A 167 -5.24 -7.01 12.21
CA ILE A 167 -4.64 -5.74 11.78
C ILE A 167 -4.38 -4.84 12.98
N LYS A 168 -5.38 -4.66 13.85
CA LYS A 168 -5.28 -3.82 15.04
C LYS A 168 -4.19 -4.28 16.01
N SER A 169 -3.99 -5.59 16.17
CA SER A 169 -2.93 -6.15 17.03
C SER A 169 -1.52 -5.84 16.54
N THR A 170 -1.36 -5.49 15.26
CA THR A 170 -0.06 -5.19 14.63
C THR A 170 0.16 -3.67 14.50
N ALA A 171 -0.90 -2.88 14.59
CA ALA A 171 -0.89 -1.43 14.49
C ALA A 171 -0.45 -0.76 15.79
N ASP A 172 -0.18 0.55 15.72
CA ASP A 172 -0.02 1.37 16.92
C ASP A 172 -1.34 1.42 17.70
N PRO A 173 -1.33 1.27 19.05
CA PRO A 173 -2.55 1.35 19.86
C PRO A 173 -3.31 2.69 19.74
N THR A 174 -2.65 3.73 19.26
CA THR A 174 -3.21 5.09 19.05
C THR A 174 -3.64 5.35 17.63
N ALA A 175 -3.53 4.37 16.71
CA ALA A 175 -3.92 4.52 15.32
C ALA A 175 -5.45 4.68 15.18
N GLU A 176 -5.85 5.61 14.31
CA GLU A 176 -7.22 5.85 13.87
C GLU A 176 -7.56 5.03 12.62
#